data_428aee02b05107f60b1b1c0ac5775e1d
#
_entry.id   428aee02b05107f60b1b1c0ac5775e1d
#
_cell.length_a   1.000
_cell.length_b   1.000
_cell.length_c   1.000
_cell.angle_alpha   90.00
_cell.angle_beta   90.00
_cell.angle_gamma   90.00
#
_symmetry.space_group_name_H-M   'P 1'
#
loop_
_entity.id
_entity.type
_entity.pdbx_description
1 polymer ?
#
loop_
_entity_poly.entity_id
_entity_poly.type
_entity_poly.pdbx_seq_one_letter_code
_entity_poly.pdbx_strand_id
1 'polypeptide(L)'
;MVKVYGGETDGKEELTLNDTLLEVRDETTGAITKLSMSHLWPVRSPRPVVEKLPGNHPLITGQRVIDTLFPSVLGGTCCIPGAFGCGKTVISQALSKYANTNCIVYVGCGERGNEMAEVLYEFPELKTELNGKEIGIMNRTCLVANTSNMPVAAREASI
;
A
#
# COMPACT_ATOMS: atom_id res chain seq x y z
N MET A 1 14.56 24.68 -7.69
CA MET A 1 14.44 25.03 -6.24
C MET A 1 13.19 24.37 -5.67
N VAL A 2 13.28 23.83 -4.47
CA VAL A 2 12.16 23.17 -3.78
C VAL A 2 11.89 23.89 -2.47
N LYS A 3 10.63 24.25 -2.20
CA LYS A 3 10.19 24.82 -0.94
C LYS A 3 9.23 23.82 -0.27
N VAL A 4 9.48 23.47 0.97
CA VAL A 4 8.67 22.53 1.76
C VAL A 4 7.92 23.31 2.83
N TYR A 5 6.62 23.04 2.95
CA TYR A 5 5.76 23.59 3.98
C TYR A 5 5.55 22.57 5.09
N GLY A 6 5.96 22.87 6.30
CA GLY A 6 5.68 22.07 7.49
C GLY A 6 4.63 22.75 8.35
N GLY A 7 3.94 21.99 9.19
CA GLY A 7 2.80 22.46 9.98
C GLY A 7 3.01 23.70 10.86
N GLU A 8 4.26 24.09 11.14
CA GLU A 8 4.57 25.29 11.92
C GLU A 8 4.74 26.57 11.09
N THR A 9 4.86 26.47 9.75
CA THR A 9 5.28 27.61 8.92
C THR A 9 4.17 28.59 8.59
N ASP A 10 2.90 28.18 8.67
CA ASP A 10 1.75 29.04 8.33
C ASP A 10 0.76 29.22 9.49
N GLY A 11 1.15 28.83 10.71
CA GLY A 11 0.26 28.93 11.89
C GLY A 11 -0.92 27.97 11.88
N LYS A 12 -0.93 26.99 10.98
CA LYS A 12 -1.91 25.90 10.96
C LYS A 12 -1.35 24.72 11.76
N GLU A 13 -2.10 24.31 12.79
CA GLU A 13 -1.78 23.14 13.57
C GLU A 13 -2.07 21.83 12.82
N GLU A 14 -2.97 21.86 11.84
CA GLU A 14 -3.40 20.71 11.04
C GLU A 14 -3.39 21.04 9.55
N LEU A 15 -2.91 20.11 8.73
CA LEU A 15 -2.92 20.19 7.27
C LEU A 15 -4.03 19.32 6.71
N THR A 16 -4.77 19.87 5.75
CA THR A 16 -5.76 19.11 4.99
C THR A 16 -5.13 18.42 3.77
N LEU A 17 -5.84 17.47 3.18
CA LEU A 17 -5.39 16.75 1.98
C LEU A 17 -5.09 17.68 0.77
N ASN A 18 -5.70 18.85 0.74
CA ASN A 18 -5.58 19.81 -0.36
C ASN A 18 -4.59 20.95 -0.09
N ASP A 19 -4.05 21.02 1.13
CA ASP A 19 -3.07 22.05 1.45
C ASP A 19 -1.74 21.77 0.74
N THR A 20 -1.08 22.82 0.30
CA THR A 20 0.20 22.71 -0.41
C THR A 20 1.30 22.30 0.58
N LEU A 21 1.90 21.14 0.34
CA LEU A 21 3.02 20.64 1.13
C LEU A 21 4.37 21.02 0.54
N LEU A 22 4.42 21.11 -0.78
CA LEU A 22 5.66 21.28 -1.52
C LEU A 22 5.44 22.19 -2.72
N GLU A 23 6.34 23.15 -2.92
CA GLU A 23 6.44 23.90 -4.17
C GLU A 23 7.75 23.58 -4.88
N VAL A 24 7.64 23.13 -6.12
CA VAL A 24 8.78 22.89 -7.00
C VAL A 24 8.85 23.99 -8.04
N ARG A 25 9.94 24.73 -8.05
CA ARG A 25 10.20 25.76 -9.06
C ARG A 25 11.18 25.23 -10.10
N ASP A 26 10.76 25.19 -11.33
CA ASP A 26 11.64 24.94 -12.47
C ASP A 26 12.57 26.16 -12.68
N GLU A 27 13.85 25.93 -12.65
CA GLU A 27 14.86 27.01 -12.78
C GLU A 27 14.95 27.54 -14.21
N THR A 28 14.57 26.73 -15.20
CA THR A 28 14.65 27.09 -16.62
C THR A 28 13.46 27.92 -17.06
N THR A 29 12.25 27.47 -16.68
CA THR A 29 10.98 28.10 -17.11
C THR A 29 10.42 29.07 -16.08
N GLY A 30 10.87 29.00 -14.83
CA GLY A 30 10.32 29.76 -13.71
C GLY A 30 8.96 29.27 -13.24
N ALA A 31 8.40 28.21 -13.84
CA ALA A 31 7.11 27.65 -13.49
C ALA A 31 7.12 27.08 -12.07
N ILE A 32 6.03 27.32 -11.32
CA ILE A 32 5.86 26.78 -9.96
C ILE A 32 4.77 25.73 -10.00
N THR A 33 5.14 24.51 -9.59
CA THR A 33 4.19 23.39 -9.38
C THR A 33 3.96 23.21 -7.89
N LYS A 34 2.70 23.26 -7.48
CA LYS A 34 2.27 23.03 -6.09
C LYS A 34 1.85 21.58 -5.94
N LEU A 35 2.34 20.92 -4.90
CA LEU A 35 2.03 19.54 -4.58
C LEU A 35 1.34 19.46 -3.22
N SER A 36 0.26 18.71 -3.17
CA SER A 36 -0.52 18.40 -1.96
C SER A 36 -0.49 16.89 -1.67
N MET A 37 -1.13 16.46 -0.58
CA MET A 37 -1.26 15.03 -0.26
C MET A 37 -2.13 14.27 -1.25
N SER A 38 -3.01 14.97 -1.99
CA SER A 38 -3.89 14.39 -2.99
C SER A 38 -3.70 15.05 -4.34
N HIS A 39 -3.86 14.29 -5.41
CA HIS A 39 -3.89 14.79 -6.78
C HIS A 39 -4.74 13.86 -7.66
N LEU A 40 -5.28 14.42 -8.73
CA LEU A 40 -6.00 13.64 -9.73
C LEU A 40 -5.00 12.94 -10.67
N TRP A 41 -5.24 11.65 -10.92
CA TRP A 41 -4.45 10.86 -11.85
C TRP A 41 -5.35 9.99 -12.71
N PRO A 42 -5.10 9.88 -14.03
CA PRO A 42 -5.89 8.98 -14.88
C PRO A 42 -5.69 7.53 -14.45
N VAL A 43 -6.80 6.82 -14.16
CA VAL A 43 -6.78 5.44 -13.63
C VAL A 43 -5.97 4.48 -14.52
N ARG A 44 -6.04 4.67 -15.86
CA ARG A 44 -5.36 3.80 -16.83
C ARG A 44 -3.96 4.28 -17.24
N SER A 45 -3.50 5.39 -16.69
CA SER A 45 -2.17 5.91 -17.00
C SER A 45 -1.15 5.38 -15.98
N PRO A 46 -0.10 4.70 -16.41
CA PRO A 46 0.94 4.27 -15.49
C PRO A 46 1.65 5.49 -14.88
N ARG A 47 2.12 5.35 -13.65
CA ARG A 47 2.94 6.38 -13.01
C ARG A 47 4.26 6.51 -13.75
N PRO A 48 4.76 7.76 -13.97
CA PRO A 48 6.06 7.96 -14.58
C PRO A 48 7.16 7.43 -13.65
N VAL A 49 8.11 6.74 -14.23
CA VAL A 49 9.31 6.24 -13.54
C VAL A 49 10.54 6.67 -14.32
N VAL A 50 11.61 6.99 -13.61
CA VAL A 50 12.88 7.36 -14.24
C VAL A 50 13.51 6.13 -14.87
N GLU A 51 13.49 4.99 -14.17
CA GLU A 51 14.08 3.74 -14.59
C GLU A 51 13.30 2.56 -14.00
N LYS A 52 13.18 1.49 -14.75
CA LYS A 52 12.69 0.20 -14.25
C LYS A 52 13.86 -0.59 -13.72
N LEU A 53 13.86 -0.86 -12.42
CA LEU A 53 14.90 -1.67 -11.80
C LEU A 53 14.74 -3.15 -12.20
N PRO A 54 15.86 -3.89 -12.34
CA PRO A 54 15.81 -5.33 -12.61
C PRO A 54 15.21 -6.09 -11.42
N GLY A 55 14.42 -7.15 -11.71
CA GLY A 55 13.81 -8.00 -10.70
C GLY A 55 14.78 -9.03 -10.11
N ASN A 56 15.83 -8.58 -9.46
CA ASN A 56 16.90 -9.41 -8.89
C ASN A 56 16.84 -9.58 -7.37
N HIS A 57 15.90 -8.91 -6.71
CA HIS A 57 15.68 -9.04 -5.27
C HIS A 57 14.39 -9.82 -4.99
N PRO A 58 14.48 -11.01 -4.33
CA PRO A 58 13.30 -11.81 -4.05
C PRO A 58 12.43 -11.15 -2.98
N LEU A 59 11.11 -11.24 -3.17
CA LEU A 59 10.13 -11.02 -2.13
C LEU A 59 10.00 -12.33 -1.34
N ILE A 60 10.49 -12.35 -0.12
CA ILE A 60 10.37 -13.51 0.76
C ILE A 60 8.99 -13.44 1.43
N THR A 61 8.17 -14.44 1.14
CA THR A 61 6.78 -14.51 1.63
C THR A 61 6.66 -15.25 2.97
N GLY A 62 7.70 -15.98 3.37
CA GLY A 62 7.68 -16.88 4.52
C GLY A 62 6.99 -18.22 4.25
N GLN A 63 6.46 -18.43 3.05
CA GLN A 63 5.83 -19.68 2.62
C GLN A 63 6.82 -20.48 1.76
N ARG A 64 7.33 -21.60 2.27
CA ARG A 64 8.37 -22.40 1.59
C ARG A 64 8.01 -22.79 0.15
N VAL A 65 6.78 -23.21 -0.07
CA VAL A 65 6.31 -23.64 -1.39
C VAL A 65 6.29 -22.48 -2.37
N ILE A 66 5.83 -21.30 -1.93
CA ILE A 66 5.78 -20.11 -2.78
C ILE A 66 7.20 -19.63 -3.07
N ASP A 67 8.03 -19.48 -2.04
CA ASP A 67 9.39 -18.96 -2.18
C ASP A 67 10.30 -19.83 -3.04
N THR A 68 10.07 -21.15 -3.06
CA THR A 68 10.90 -22.08 -3.83
C THR A 68 10.37 -22.38 -5.23
N LEU A 69 9.06 -22.54 -5.40
CA LEU A 69 8.46 -22.98 -6.67
C LEU A 69 7.87 -21.83 -7.48
N PHE A 70 7.44 -20.74 -6.82
CA PHE A 70 6.79 -19.58 -7.43
C PHE A 70 7.39 -18.27 -6.91
N PRO A 71 8.71 -18.08 -7.00
CA PRO A 71 9.37 -16.90 -6.41
C PRO A 71 8.84 -15.62 -7.02
N SER A 72 8.54 -14.66 -6.15
CA SER A 72 8.20 -13.29 -6.52
C SER A 72 9.37 -12.35 -6.26
N VAL A 73 9.37 -11.20 -6.90
CA VAL A 73 10.43 -10.19 -6.74
C VAL A 73 9.88 -8.92 -6.13
N LEU A 74 10.73 -8.20 -5.40
CA LEU A 74 10.39 -6.87 -4.88
C LEU A 74 10.09 -5.92 -6.05
N GLY A 75 8.96 -5.20 -5.96
CA GLY A 75 8.46 -4.36 -7.03
C GLY A 75 7.76 -5.11 -8.17
N GLY A 76 7.65 -6.44 -8.08
CA GLY A 76 6.93 -7.25 -9.05
C GLY A 76 5.42 -7.28 -8.81
N THR A 77 4.73 -7.93 -9.74
CA THR A 77 3.29 -8.19 -9.64
C THR A 77 3.06 -9.68 -9.77
N CYS A 78 2.25 -10.25 -8.90
CA CYS A 78 1.86 -11.65 -8.97
C CYS A 78 0.33 -11.79 -8.88
N CYS A 79 -0.17 -12.92 -9.37
CA CYS A 79 -1.59 -13.24 -9.33
C CYS A 79 -1.80 -14.58 -8.61
N ILE A 80 -2.80 -14.63 -7.75
CA ILE A 80 -3.24 -15.86 -7.06
C ILE A 80 -4.66 -16.18 -7.53
N PRO A 81 -4.81 -16.82 -8.70
CA PRO A 81 -6.12 -17.14 -9.25
C PRO A 81 -6.71 -18.39 -8.61
N GLY A 82 -8.02 -18.50 -8.63
CA GLY A 82 -8.71 -19.71 -8.20
C GLY A 82 -10.20 -19.52 -7.98
N ALA A 83 -10.93 -20.64 -7.93
CA ALA A 83 -12.34 -20.65 -7.61
C ALA A 83 -12.61 -20.35 -6.13
N PHE A 84 -13.89 -20.26 -5.74
CA PHE A 84 -14.27 -20.09 -4.34
C PHE A 84 -13.75 -21.25 -3.47
N GLY A 85 -13.23 -20.92 -2.29
CA GLY A 85 -12.76 -21.91 -1.33
C GLY A 85 -11.36 -22.49 -1.61
N CYS A 86 -10.63 -22.02 -2.60
CA CYS A 86 -9.29 -22.52 -2.91
C CYS A 86 -8.15 -21.90 -2.05
N GLY A 87 -8.50 -21.08 -1.06
CA GLY A 87 -7.53 -20.53 -0.12
C GLY A 87 -6.84 -19.24 -0.55
N LYS A 88 -7.35 -18.50 -1.57
CA LYS A 88 -6.77 -17.24 -2.03
C LYS A 88 -6.57 -16.23 -0.89
N THR A 89 -7.62 -16.00 -0.12
CA THR A 89 -7.61 -15.05 1.00
C THR A 89 -6.60 -15.46 2.07
N VAL A 90 -6.56 -16.75 2.40
CA VAL A 90 -5.57 -17.28 3.37
C VAL A 90 -4.14 -17.05 2.91
N ILE A 91 -3.86 -17.26 1.62
CA ILE A 91 -2.54 -16.99 1.06
C ILE A 91 -2.22 -15.49 1.13
N SER A 92 -3.16 -14.63 0.73
CA SER A 92 -2.97 -13.17 0.76
C SER A 92 -2.72 -12.66 2.18
N GLN A 93 -3.46 -13.16 3.17
CA GLN A 93 -3.25 -12.83 4.57
C GLN A 93 -1.88 -13.33 5.06
N ALA A 94 -1.48 -14.55 4.71
CA ALA A 94 -0.17 -15.08 5.07
C ALA A 94 0.97 -14.26 4.47
N LEU A 95 0.86 -13.81 3.22
CA LEU A 95 1.82 -12.89 2.59
C LEU A 95 1.93 -11.59 3.40
N SER A 96 0.81 -11.01 3.78
CA SER A 96 0.78 -9.77 4.57
C SER A 96 1.40 -9.94 5.95
N LYS A 97 1.25 -11.11 6.58
CA LYS A 97 1.81 -11.40 7.91
C LYS A 97 3.33 -11.57 7.88
N TYR A 98 3.86 -12.27 6.89
CA TYR A 98 5.24 -12.82 6.92
C TYR A 98 6.19 -12.22 5.88
N ALA A 99 5.70 -11.41 4.93
CA ALA A 99 6.54 -10.83 3.90
C ALA A 99 7.61 -9.87 4.49
N ASN A 100 8.78 -9.87 3.87
CA ASN A 100 9.92 -9.03 4.23
C ASN A 100 9.77 -7.58 3.73
N THR A 101 8.63 -6.95 4.02
CA THR A 101 8.31 -5.58 3.58
C THR A 101 8.25 -4.63 4.77
N ASN A 102 8.55 -3.36 4.55
CA ASN A 102 8.49 -2.33 5.59
C ASN A 102 7.06 -1.82 5.82
N CYS A 103 6.24 -1.78 4.77
CA CYS A 103 4.86 -1.30 4.81
C CYS A 103 3.97 -2.25 4.03
N ILE A 104 2.76 -2.44 4.51
CA ILE A 104 1.73 -3.29 3.90
C ILE A 104 0.50 -2.44 3.67
N VAL A 105 -0.03 -2.47 2.47
CA VAL A 105 -1.37 -1.94 2.16
C VAL A 105 -2.24 -3.13 1.77
N TYR A 106 -3.12 -3.52 2.68
CA TYR A 106 -4.07 -4.60 2.45
C TYR A 106 -5.40 -4.03 1.97
N VAL A 107 -5.78 -4.36 0.75
CA VAL A 107 -7.00 -3.84 0.13
C VAL A 107 -7.99 -4.98 -0.06
N GLY A 108 -9.04 -5.01 0.76
CA GLY A 108 -10.21 -5.87 0.56
C GLY A 108 -11.21 -5.18 -0.37
N CYS A 109 -11.12 -5.43 -1.68
CA CYS A 109 -12.02 -4.84 -2.66
C CYS A 109 -13.16 -5.82 -3.01
N GLY A 110 -14.32 -5.62 -2.41
CA GLY A 110 -15.45 -6.54 -2.53
C GLY A 110 -15.25 -7.87 -1.79
N GLU A 111 -14.46 -7.85 -0.73
CA GLU A 111 -14.18 -9.01 0.12
C GLU A 111 -15.39 -9.37 0.99
N ARG A 112 -15.43 -10.60 1.51
CA ARG A 112 -16.46 -11.01 2.44
C ARG A 112 -16.30 -10.33 3.78
N GLY A 113 -17.38 -9.88 4.41
CA GLY A 113 -17.33 -9.19 5.69
C GLY A 113 -16.70 -10.03 6.81
N ASN A 114 -16.95 -11.35 6.84
CA ASN A 114 -16.34 -12.27 7.81
C ASN A 114 -14.81 -12.41 7.61
N GLU A 115 -14.31 -12.44 6.38
CA GLU A 115 -12.87 -12.49 6.08
C GLU A 115 -12.18 -11.18 6.49
N MET A 116 -12.82 -10.03 6.27
CA MET A 116 -12.31 -8.74 6.76
C MET A 116 -12.34 -8.64 8.29
N ALA A 117 -13.36 -9.18 8.92
CA ALA A 117 -13.45 -9.24 10.39
C ALA A 117 -12.30 -10.08 10.97
N GLU A 118 -11.98 -11.21 10.36
CA GLU A 118 -10.87 -12.07 10.75
C GLU A 118 -9.52 -11.30 10.70
N VAL A 119 -9.27 -10.56 9.63
CA VAL A 119 -8.08 -9.69 9.51
C VAL A 119 -8.03 -8.67 10.64
N LEU A 120 -9.16 -8.02 10.96
CA LEU A 120 -9.21 -7.02 12.03
C LEU A 120 -9.01 -7.62 13.43
N TYR A 121 -9.35 -8.89 13.63
CA TYR A 121 -9.11 -9.58 14.89
C TYR A 121 -7.69 -10.12 15.01
N GLU A 122 -7.17 -10.73 13.95
CA GLU A 122 -5.87 -11.41 14.00
C GLU A 122 -4.67 -10.47 13.89
N PHE A 123 -4.71 -9.48 12.99
CA PHE A 123 -3.57 -8.61 12.72
C PHE A 123 -3.07 -7.83 13.94
N PRO A 124 -3.93 -7.30 14.84
CA PRO A 124 -3.46 -6.63 16.04
C PRO A 124 -2.68 -7.52 17.01
N GLU A 125 -2.97 -8.83 17.03
CA GLU A 125 -2.31 -9.79 17.91
C GLU A 125 -0.96 -10.26 17.38
N LEU A 126 -0.72 -10.07 16.08
CA LEU A 126 0.48 -10.54 15.42
C LEU A 126 1.62 -9.55 15.61
N LYS A 127 2.80 -10.11 15.86
CA LYS A 127 4.04 -9.38 15.97
C LYS A 127 5.03 -9.87 14.93
N THR A 128 5.88 -8.97 14.49
CA THR A 128 6.97 -9.25 13.55
C THR A 128 8.23 -8.57 14.04
N GLU A 129 9.37 -9.13 13.67
CA GLU A 129 10.65 -8.50 13.94
C GLU A 129 11.06 -7.64 12.75
N LEU A 130 11.29 -6.36 12.99
CA LEU A 130 11.81 -5.44 12.00
C LEU A 130 13.04 -4.72 12.58
N ASN A 131 14.19 -4.84 11.90
CA ASN A 131 15.44 -4.24 12.33
C ASN A 131 15.86 -4.61 13.79
N GLY A 132 15.61 -5.85 14.19
CA GLY A 132 15.92 -6.33 15.54
C GLY A 132 14.97 -5.84 16.64
N LYS A 133 13.84 -5.25 16.27
CA LYS A 133 12.79 -4.83 17.21
C LYS A 133 11.49 -5.54 16.90
N GLU A 134 10.85 -6.07 17.95
CA GLU A 134 9.52 -6.63 17.86
C GLU A 134 8.49 -5.50 17.72
N ILE A 135 7.74 -5.50 16.63
CA ILE A 135 6.67 -4.54 16.36
C ILE A 135 5.38 -5.28 16.04
N GLY A 136 4.23 -4.69 16.43
CA GLY A 136 2.93 -5.19 15.99
C GLY A 136 2.76 -5.00 14.47
N ILE A 137 2.17 -5.99 13.81
CA ILE A 137 1.93 -5.93 12.35
C ILE A 137 1.10 -4.72 11.97
N MET A 138 0.13 -4.32 12.78
CA MET A 138 -0.70 -3.15 12.53
C MET A 138 0.09 -1.84 12.45
N ASN A 139 1.26 -1.75 13.08
CA ASN A 139 2.11 -0.56 13.02
C ASN A 139 2.71 -0.32 11.63
N ARG A 140 2.73 -1.36 10.78
CA ARG A 140 3.21 -1.28 9.39
C ARG A 140 2.12 -1.55 8.35
N THR A 141 0.85 -1.72 8.76
CA THR A 141 -0.24 -2.13 7.88
C THR A 141 -1.31 -1.05 7.79
N CYS A 142 -1.65 -0.68 6.57
CA CYS A 142 -2.85 0.11 6.24
C CYS A 142 -3.93 -0.83 5.70
N LEU A 143 -5.12 -0.81 6.29
CA LEU A 143 -6.26 -1.62 5.85
C LEU A 143 -7.26 -0.72 5.10
N VAL A 144 -7.57 -1.11 3.87
CA VAL A 144 -8.66 -0.53 3.08
C VAL A 144 -9.72 -1.59 2.92
N ALA A 145 -10.84 -1.44 3.63
CA ALA A 145 -11.87 -2.47 3.71
C ALA A 145 -13.14 -2.06 2.94
N ASN A 146 -13.37 -2.71 1.81
CA ASN A 146 -14.63 -2.64 1.08
C ASN A 146 -15.23 -4.05 0.99
N THR A 147 -16.37 -4.23 1.65
CA THR A 147 -17.05 -5.53 1.67
C THR A 147 -17.94 -5.71 0.44
N SER A 148 -18.26 -6.96 0.12
CA SER A 148 -19.04 -7.33 -1.07
C SER A 148 -20.48 -6.80 -1.07
N ASN A 149 -21.02 -6.46 0.09
CA ASN A 149 -22.36 -5.89 0.25
C ASN A 149 -22.42 -4.36 0.15
N MET A 150 -21.28 -3.69 0.00
CA MET A 150 -21.25 -2.24 -0.22
C MET A 150 -21.69 -1.87 -1.63
N PRO A 151 -22.23 -0.65 -1.85
CA PRO A 151 -22.53 -0.14 -3.19
C PRO A 151 -21.30 -0.15 -4.10
N VAL A 152 -21.51 -0.32 -5.41
CA VAL A 152 -20.44 -0.38 -6.41
C VAL A 152 -19.54 0.86 -6.35
N ALA A 153 -20.13 2.06 -6.25
CA ALA A 153 -19.38 3.31 -6.16
C ALA A 153 -18.43 3.36 -4.96
N ALA A 154 -18.83 2.80 -3.80
CA ALA A 154 -17.96 2.72 -2.63
C ALA A 154 -16.81 1.73 -2.83
N ARG A 155 -17.03 0.63 -3.57
CA ARG A 155 -15.97 -0.34 -3.89
C ARG A 155 -14.99 0.20 -4.94
N GLU A 156 -15.48 0.96 -5.91
CA GLU A 156 -14.65 1.64 -6.92
C GLU A 156 -13.71 2.67 -6.29
N ALA A 157 -14.05 3.24 -5.15
CA ALA A 157 -13.17 4.16 -4.42
C ALA A 157 -11.87 3.52 -3.90
N SER A 158 -11.76 2.18 -3.97
CA SER A 158 -10.53 1.44 -3.61
C SER A 158 -9.48 1.40 -4.73
N ILE A 159 -9.82 1.85 -5.93
CA ILE A 159 -8.94 1.84 -7.12
C ILE A 159 -7.99 3.10 -7.10
#